data_d35062d05e576affd020687f71ab79ea
#
_entry.id   d35062d05e576affd020687f71ab79ea
#
_cell.length_a   1.000
_cell.length_b   1.000
_cell.length_c   1.000
_cell.angle_alpha   90.00
_cell.angle_beta   90.00
_cell.angle_gamma   90.00
#
_symmetry.space_group_name_H-M   'P 1'
#
loop_
_entity.id
_entity.type
_entity.pdbx_description
1 polymer ?
#
loop_
_entity_poly.entity_id
_entity_poly.type
_entity_poly.pdbx_seq_one_letter_code
_entity_poly.pdbx_strand_id
1 'polypeptide(L)'
;MSRMPTDAEIDEMSEEELEAYLGSGPAQELDRRARRDTGEGSSARPAWLRRSGAERGFGWLLTVCALIGILACWELITAQLNLLRNPYAELVCDVSPLVSCGDSLNVWQGNLLGVPNSFVGAIAFGALAAIGLVLLSGARLPRWMWWGLSAGSLGGIAFVIWFLSVSIMTFGKLCPFCMVIWSV
;
A
#
# COMPACT_ATOMS: atom_id res chain seq x y z
N MET A 1 53.90 -20.59 2.26
CA MET A 1 52.96 -19.75 3.07
C MET A 1 53.76 -18.51 3.45
N SER A 2 53.64 -17.44 2.70
CA SER A 2 54.27 -16.17 3.01
C SER A 2 53.53 -15.54 4.19
N ARG A 3 54.26 -15.22 5.23
CA ARG A 3 53.78 -14.56 6.43
C ARG A 3 53.32 -13.15 6.05
N MET A 4 52.16 -12.69 6.53
CA MET A 4 51.77 -11.32 6.44
C MET A 4 52.76 -10.41 7.17
N PRO A 5 53.23 -9.30 6.59
CA PRO A 5 53.99 -8.30 7.29
C PRO A 5 53.13 -7.66 8.40
N THR A 6 53.80 -7.29 9.49
CA THR A 6 53.20 -6.55 10.60
C THR A 6 53.12 -5.06 10.25
N ASP A 7 52.26 -4.30 10.95
CA ASP A 7 52.10 -2.86 10.73
C ASP A 7 53.42 -2.10 10.79
N ALA A 8 54.33 -2.51 11.70
CA ALA A 8 55.69 -1.94 11.82
C ALA A 8 56.60 -2.27 10.62
N GLU A 9 56.44 -3.44 10.02
CA GLU A 9 57.18 -3.83 8.82
C GLU A 9 56.65 -3.08 7.56
N ILE A 10 55.37 -2.73 7.55
CA ILE A 10 54.75 -1.93 6.46
C ILE A 10 55.26 -0.49 6.50
N ASP A 11 55.39 0.10 7.69
CA ASP A 11 55.87 1.48 7.87
C ASP A 11 57.37 1.66 7.49
N GLU A 12 58.15 0.59 7.49
CA GLU A 12 59.56 0.59 7.10
C GLU A 12 59.77 0.27 5.60
N MET A 13 58.74 -0.12 4.86
CA MET A 13 58.85 -0.46 3.45
C MET A 13 59.00 0.78 2.59
N SER A 14 59.83 0.69 1.54
CA SER A 14 59.93 1.72 0.52
C SER A 14 58.62 1.76 -0.33
N GLU A 15 58.30 2.91 -0.95
CA GLU A 15 57.11 3.03 -1.80
C GLU A 15 57.06 1.98 -2.91
N GLU A 16 58.24 1.60 -3.46
CA GLU A 16 58.37 0.61 -4.54
C GLU A 16 58.10 -0.81 -4.03
N GLU A 17 58.53 -1.13 -2.81
CA GLU A 17 58.25 -2.40 -2.15
C GLU A 17 56.78 -2.50 -1.71
N LEU A 18 56.19 -1.37 -1.29
CA LEU A 18 54.78 -1.30 -0.91
C LEU A 18 53.86 -1.50 -2.14
N GLU A 19 54.20 -0.86 -3.29
CA GLU A 19 53.45 -1.07 -4.54
C GLU A 19 53.57 -2.52 -5.05
N ALA A 20 54.78 -3.12 -4.95
CA ALA A 20 54.98 -4.52 -5.30
C ALA A 20 54.17 -5.46 -4.39
N TYR A 21 54.10 -5.15 -3.09
CA TYR A 21 53.31 -5.92 -2.13
C TYR A 21 51.81 -5.77 -2.40
N LEU A 22 51.30 -4.56 -2.64
CA LEU A 22 49.89 -4.28 -2.98
C LEU A 22 49.49 -4.95 -4.31
N GLY A 23 50.41 -5.04 -5.26
CA GLY A 23 50.24 -5.78 -6.52
C GLY A 23 50.39 -7.30 -6.39
N SER A 24 50.78 -7.80 -5.22
CA SER A 24 50.99 -9.23 -5.00
C SER A 24 49.70 -9.99 -4.71
N GLY A 25 49.64 -11.27 -5.05
CA GLY A 25 48.47 -12.11 -4.84
C GLY A 25 47.91 -12.14 -3.41
N PRO A 26 48.72 -12.07 -2.33
CA PRO A 26 48.24 -12.00 -0.97
C PRO A 26 47.44 -10.73 -0.66
N ALA A 27 47.89 -9.57 -1.12
CA ALA A 27 47.21 -8.30 -0.91
C ALA A 27 45.86 -8.22 -1.69
N GLN A 28 45.86 -8.73 -2.92
CA GLN A 28 44.65 -8.83 -3.72
C GLN A 28 43.65 -9.82 -3.11
N GLU A 29 44.08 -10.88 -2.52
CA GLU A 29 43.22 -11.84 -1.85
C GLU A 29 42.58 -11.25 -0.59
N LEU A 30 43.33 -10.42 0.16
CA LEU A 30 42.80 -9.67 1.30
C LEU A 30 41.76 -8.62 0.87
N ASP A 31 42.06 -7.87 -0.19
CA ASP A 31 41.08 -6.92 -0.75
C ASP A 31 39.81 -7.63 -1.27
N ARG A 32 39.97 -8.80 -1.90
CA ARG A 32 38.82 -9.64 -2.28
C ARG A 32 38.02 -10.13 -1.08
N ARG A 33 38.68 -10.55 0.00
CA ARG A 33 38.00 -10.99 1.22
C ARG A 33 37.31 -9.81 1.90
N ALA A 34 37.99 -8.67 2.03
CA ALA A 34 37.41 -7.46 2.57
C ALA A 34 36.19 -6.99 1.74
N ARG A 35 36.28 -7.04 0.40
CA ARG A 35 35.14 -6.74 -0.50
C ARG A 35 34.02 -7.76 -0.39
N ARG A 36 34.36 -9.05 -0.15
CA ARG A 36 33.33 -10.06 0.17
C ARG A 36 32.63 -9.75 1.48
N ASP A 37 33.38 -9.45 2.53
CA ASP A 37 32.82 -9.19 3.85
C ASP A 37 32.03 -7.87 3.91
N THR A 38 32.45 -6.86 3.14
CA THR A 38 31.75 -5.56 3.09
C THR A 38 30.70 -5.46 1.98
N GLY A 39 30.88 -6.17 0.87
CA GLY A 39 30.01 -6.07 -0.32
C GLY A 39 28.95 -7.17 -0.39
N GLU A 40 29.25 -8.36 0.01
CA GLU A 40 28.30 -9.47 -0.08
C GLU A 40 27.34 -9.56 1.10
N GLY A 41 27.70 -9.01 2.25
CA GLY A 41 26.76 -8.87 3.38
C GLY A 41 25.59 -7.95 3.08
N SER A 42 25.75 -7.01 2.13
CA SER A 42 24.70 -6.09 1.70
C SER A 42 23.80 -6.66 0.58
N SER A 43 24.25 -7.66 -0.16
CA SER A 43 23.50 -8.22 -1.29
C SER A 43 22.75 -9.51 -0.99
N ALA A 44 23.04 -10.16 0.11
CA ALA A 44 22.33 -11.36 0.57
C ALA A 44 20.99 -11.03 1.25
N ARG A 45 20.20 -10.15 0.62
CA ARG A 45 18.80 -9.99 1.03
C ARG A 45 18.11 -11.33 0.82
N PRO A 46 17.38 -11.85 1.84
CA PRO A 46 16.64 -13.10 1.72
C PRO A 46 15.80 -13.14 0.44
N ALA A 47 15.65 -14.31 -0.18
CA ALA A 47 14.96 -14.45 -1.47
C ALA A 47 13.52 -13.90 -1.44
N TRP A 48 12.88 -13.89 -0.26
CA TRP A 48 11.57 -13.30 -0.05
C TRP A 48 11.55 -11.76 -0.09
N LEU A 49 12.72 -11.11 0.14
CA LEU A 49 12.90 -9.66 -0.01
C LEU A 49 13.29 -9.26 -1.45
N ARG A 50 13.69 -10.23 -2.29
CA ARG A 50 14.11 -9.96 -3.68
C ARG A 50 12.99 -9.98 -4.69
N ARG A 51 11.76 -10.28 -4.30
CA ARG A 51 10.64 -10.39 -5.23
C ARG A 51 10.01 -9.02 -5.48
N SER A 52 10.18 -8.61 -6.69
CA SER A 52 9.36 -7.92 -7.68
C SER A 52 9.51 -6.44 -7.88
N GLY A 53 9.81 -6.11 -9.14
CA GLY A 53 9.64 -4.78 -9.72
C GLY A 53 8.23 -4.48 -10.27
N ALA A 54 7.30 -5.43 -10.18
CA ALA A 54 5.89 -5.24 -10.61
C ALA A 54 5.09 -4.32 -9.67
N GLU A 55 5.67 -3.94 -8.55
CA GLU A 55 4.95 -3.35 -7.43
C GLU A 55 4.69 -1.86 -7.58
N ARG A 56 5.50 -1.14 -8.36
CA ARG A 56 5.27 0.30 -8.57
C ARG A 56 4.00 0.58 -9.38
N GLY A 57 3.74 -0.22 -10.42
CA GLY A 57 2.52 -0.10 -11.20
C GLY A 57 1.28 -0.40 -10.36
N PHE A 58 1.36 -1.47 -9.55
CA PHE A 58 0.30 -1.81 -8.60
C PHE A 58 0.15 -0.75 -7.51
N GLY A 59 1.25 -0.19 -6.99
CA GLY A 59 1.23 0.91 -6.03
C GLY A 59 0.53 2.15 -6.59
N TRP A 60 0.75 2.50 -7.85
CA TRP A 60 0.05 3.58 -8.53
C TRP A 60 -1.46 3.31 -8.65
N LEU A 61 -1.82 2.12 -9.14
CA LEU A 61 -3.22 1.71 -9.25
C LEU A 61 -3.92 1.80 -7.89
N LEU A 62 -3.31 1.21 -6.85
CA LEU A 62 -3.87 1.20 -5.51
C LEU A 62 -4.04 2.62 -4.94
N THR A 63 -3.06 3.50 -5.16
CA THR A 63 -3.12 4.89 -4.67
C THR A 63 -4.23 5.67 -5.38
N VAL A 64 -4.33 5.57 -6.71
CA VAL A 64 -5.35 6.29 -7.48
C VAL A 64 -6.75 5.79 -7.10
N CYS A 65 -6.97 4.47 -7.07
CA CYS A 65 -8.25 3.89 -6.66
C CYS A 65 -8.62 4.29 -5.22
N ALA A 66 -7.66 4.26 -4.30
CA ALA A 66 -7.89 4.68 -2.93
C ALA A 66 -8.26 6.16 -2.81
N LEU A 67 -7.62 7.05 -3.56
CA LEU A 67 -7.96 8.47 -3.55
C LEU A 67 -9.37 8.72 -4.09
N ILE A 68 -9.76 8.06 -5.18
CA ILE A 68 -11.13 8.12 -5.71
C ILE A 68 -12.12 7.63 -4.67
N GLY A 69 -11.84 6.50 -4.02
CA GLY A 69 -12.67 5.95 -2.95
C GLY A 69 -12.80 6.90 -1.75
N ILE A 70 -11.72 7.56 -1.33
CA ILE A 70 -11.74 8.57 -0.25
C ILE A 70 -12.63 9.74 -0.63
N LEU A 71 -12.51 10.29 -1.85
CA LEU A 71 -13.34 11.38 -2.32
C LEU A 71 -14.82 11.01 -2.35
N ALA A 72 -15.15 9.82 -2.86
CA ALA A 72 -16.53 9.34 -2.87
C ALA A 72 -17.08 9.13 -1.43
N CYS A 73 -16.27 8.61 -0.51
CA CYS A 73 -16.65 8.52 0.91
C CYS A 73 -16.84 9.89 1.54
N TRP A 74 -16.02 10.87 1.20
CA TRP A 74 -16.15 12.25 1.68
C TRP A 74 -17.49 12.86 1.27
N GLU A 75 -17.89 12.70 -0.01
CA GLU A 75 -19.19 13.17 -0.48
C GLU A 75 -20.37 12.50 0.26
N LEU A 76 -20.28 11.19 0.50
CA LEU A 76 -21.31 10.48 1.27
C LEU A 76 -21.37 10.94 2.73
N ILE A 77 -20.22 11.20 3.37
CA ILE A 77 -20.18 11.72 4.74
C ILE A 77 -20.80 13.11 4.81
N THR A 78 -20.46 14.00 3.87
CA THR A 78 -21.02 15.35 3.83
C THR A 78 -22.52 15.33 3.53
N ALA A 79 -22.98 14.47 2.64
CA ALA A 79 -24.39 14.25 2.37
C ALA A 79 -25.15 13.80 3.62
N GLN A 80 -24.59 12.85 4.36
CA GLN A 80 -25.20 12.34 5.60
C GLN A 80 -25.24 13.41 6.70
N LEU A 81 -24.18 14.20 6.87
CA LEU A 81 -24.17 15.31 7.82
C LEU A 81 -25.21 16.39 7.45
N ASN A 82 -25.41 16.64 6.17
CA ASN A 82 -26.44 17.58 5.71
C ASN A 82 -27.85 17.05 6.00
N LEU A 83 -28.13 15.78 5.80
CA LEU A 83 -29.43 15.16 6.16
C LEU A 83 -29.70 15.21 7.67
N LEU A 84 -28.66 15.01 8.49
CA LEU A 84 -28.79 15.11 9.95
C LEU A 84 -29.11 16.56 10.42
N ARG A 85 -28.64 17.58 9.68
CA ARG A 85 -28.91 18.98 9.97
C ARG A 85 -30.26 19.44 9.42
N ASN A 86 -30.61 18.97 8.26
CA ASN A 86 -31.87 19.28 7.59
C ASN A 86 -32.39 18.03 6.87
N PRO A 87 -33.39 17.33 7.44
CA PRO A 87 -33.97 16.12 6.85
C PRO A 87 -34.60 16.30 5.48
N TYR A 88 -34.90 17.54 5.08
CA TYR A 88 -35.48 17.89 3.79
C TYR A 88 -34.47 18.47 2.79
N ALA A 89 -33.18 18.37 3.10
CA ALA A 89 -32.12 18.85 2.20
C ALA A 89 -32.10 18.00 0.92
N GLU A 90 -32.18 18.66 -0.22
CA GLU A 90 -31.92 18.01 -1.51
C GLU A 90 -30.43 17.70 -1.61
N LEU A 91 -30.10 16.44 -1.88
CA LEU A 91 -28.72 15.99 -2.04
C LEU A 91 -28.31 16.09 -3.50
N VAL A 92 -27.05 16.44 -3.73
CA VAL A 92 -26.44 16.51 -5.08
C VAL A 92 -26.55 15.16 -5.83
N CYS A 93 -26.67 14.06 -5.09
CA CYS A 93 -26.79 12.72 -5.65
C CYS A 93 -28.23 12.22 -5.83
N ASP A 94 -29.23 13.04 -5.53
CA ASP A 94 -30.63 12.72 -5.78
C ASP A 94 -31.03 13.23 -7.19
N VAL A 95 -30.54 12.53 -8.21
CA VAL A 95 -30.68 12.96 -9.62
C VAL A 95 -31.98 12.47 -10.26
N SER A 96 -32.53 11.36 -9.78
CA SER A 96 -33.73 10.76 -10.34
C SER A 96 -34.45 9.84 -9.34
N PRO A 97 -35.73 9.45 -9.60
CA PRO A 97 -36.44 8.52 -8.73
C PRO A 97 -35.78 7.17 -8.51
N LEU A 98 -34.83 6.77 -9.40
CA LEU A 98 -34.08 5.52 -9.32
C LEU A 98 -32.64 5.72 -8.81
N VAL A 99 -32.17 6.97 -8.71
CA VAL A 99 -30.80 7.31 -8.32
C VAL A 99 -30.86 8.31 -7.17
N SER A 100 -30.65 7.82 -5.96
CA SER A 100 -30.70 8.59 -4.71
C SER A 100 -29.70 8.06 -3.70
N CYS A 101 -29.03 8.97 -2.99
CA CYS A 101 -28.18 8.62 -1.85
C CYS A 101 -28.96 8.60 -0.54
N GLY A 102 -29.99 9.44 -0.41
CA GLY A 102 -30.72 9.65 0.84
C GLY A 102 -31.30 8.36 1.41
N ASP A 103 -31.89 7.53 0.56
CA ASP A 103 -32.52 6.28 0.99
C ASP A 103 -31.49 5.25 1.50
N SER A 104 -30.30 5.20 0.91
CA SER A 104 -29.24 4.28 1.36
C SER A 104 -28.52 4.77 2.64
N LEU A 105 -28.56 6.07 2.94
CA LEU A 105 -27.94 6.65 4.13
C LEU A 105 -28.83 6.51 5.38
N ASN A 106 -30.16 6.49 5.22
CA ASN A 106 -31.13 6.47 6.32
C ASN A 106 -31.48 5.06 6.83
N VAL A 107 -30.93 4.01 6.24
CA VAL A 107 -31.24 2.64 6.60
C VAL A 107 -30.18 2.04 7.50
N TRP A 108 -30.57 1.04 8.32
CA TRP A 108 -29.64 0.38 9.24
C TRP A 108 -28.50 -0.35 8.50
N GLN A 109 -28.75 -0.82 7.27
CA GLN A 109 -27.73 -1.44 6.42
C GLN A 109 -26.62 -0.47 6.00
N GLY A 110 -26.96 0.83 5.88
CA GLY A 110 -25.99 1.91 5.66
C GLY A 110 -25.16 2.26 6.91
N ASN A 111 -25.59 1.76 8.08
CA ASN A 111 -25.00 2.03 9.40
C ASN A 111 -24.73 0.74 10.16
N LEU A 112 -24.13 -0.25 9.51
CA LEU A 112 -24.03 -1.64 9.98
C LEU A 112 -23.33 -1.79 11.35
N LEU A 113 -22.33 -0.96 11.62
CA LEU A 113 -21.56 -0.96 12.87
C LEU A 113 -22.01 0.17 13.85
N GLY A 114 -23.20 0.71 13.67
CA GLY A 114 -23.66 1.89 14.42
C GLY A 114 -23.00 3.21 13.97
N VAL A 115 -22.13 3.15 12.98
CA VAL A 115 -21.52 4.28 12.27
C VAL A 115 -21.79 4.14 10.78
N PRO A 116 -21.87 5.26 10.04
CA PRO A 116 -22.04 5.21 8.59
C PRO A 116 -20.95 4.36 7.90
N ASN A 117 -21.37 3.50 6.99
CA ASN A 117 -20.44 2.65 6.23
C ASN A 117 -19.40 3.46 5.44
N SER A 118 -19.72 4.71 5.11
CA SER A 118 -18.79 5.66 4.46
C SER A 118 -17.58 6.00 5.32
N PHE A 119 -17.71 6.05 6.66
CA PHE A 119 -16.57 6.22 7.57
C PHE A 119 -15.65 5.00 7.56
N VAL A 120 -16.23 3.81 7.61
CA VAL A 120 -15.47 2.55 7.54
C VAL A 120 -14.75 2.47 6.20
N GLY A 121 -15.44 2.83 5.10
CA GLY A 121 -14.86 2.93 3.77
C GLY A 121 -13.69 3.91 3.70
N ALA A 122 -13.85 5.12 4.26
CA ALA A 122 -12.79 6.13 4.28
C ALA A 122 -11.52 5.65 5.02
N ILE A 123 -11.69 4.94 6.14
CA ILE A 123 -10.57 4.35 6.88
C ILE A 123 -9.90 3.26 6.05
N ALA A 124 -10.67 2.38 5.42
CA ALA A 124 -10.15 1.30 4.59
C ALA A 124 -9.37 1.86 3.38
N PHE A 125 -9.94 2.81 2.65
CA PHE A 125 -9.25 3.47 1.54
C PHE A 125 -8.03 4.29 1.99
N GLY A 126 -8.07 4.91 3.17
CA GLY A 126 -6.91 5.56 3.77
C GLY A 126 -5.76 4.57 4.02
N ALA A 127 -6.06 3.39 4.55
CA ALA A 127 -5.07 2.33 4.72
C ALA A 127 -4.53 1.83 3.36
N LEU A 128 -5.39 1.65 2.35
CA LEU A 128 -4.98 1.28 1.00
C LEU A 128 -4.09 2.35 0.35
N ALA A 129 -4.42 3.63 0.52
CA ALA A 129 -3.59 4.74 0.05
C ALA A 129 -2.20 4.71 0.69
N ALA A 130 -2.12 4.51 2.00
CA ALA A 130 -0.85 4.40 2.72
C ALA A 130 0.00 3.23 2.20
N ILE A 131 -0.62 2.05 1.98
CA ILE A 131 0.06 0.89 1.40
C ILE A 131 0.53 1.19 -0.03
N GLY A 132 -0.30 1.85 -0.84
CA GLY A 132 0.05 2.27 -2.19
C GLY A 132 1.27 3.19 -2.22
N LEU A 133 1.31 4.20 -1.34
CA LEU A 133 2.46 5.11 -1.20
C LEU A 133 3.73 4.39 -0.76
N VAL A 134 3.63 3.43 0.16
CA VAL A 134 4.75 2.58 0.58
C VAL A 134 5.29 1.76 -0.59
N LEU A 135 4.42 1.20 -1.44
CA LEU A 135 4.84 0.49 -2.66
C LEU A 135 5.50 1.43 -3.67
N LEU A 136 4.98 2.66 -3.83
CA LEU A 136 5.56 3.68 -4.71
C LEU A 136 6.96 4.10 -4.26
N SER A 137 7.22 4.18 -2.96
CA SER A 137 8.55 4.46 -2.43
C SER A 137 9.56 3.33 -2.69
N GLY A 138 9.12 2.20 -3.24
CA GLY A 138 9.94 1.03 -3.53
C GLY A 138 10.16 0.11 -2.33
N ALA A 139 9.45 0.33 -1.23
CA ALA A 139 9.45 -0.57 -0.09
C ALA A 139 8.75 -1.89 -0.45
N ARG A 140 9.19 -2.97 0.18
CA ARG A 140 8.65 -4.32 -0.03
C ARG A 140 7.76 -4.72 1.12
N LEU A 141 6.55 -5.12 0.79
CA LEU A 141 5.60 -5.59 1.78
C LEU A 141 5.90 -7.03 2.21
N PRO A 142 5.81 -7.37 3.50
CA PRO A 142 5.91 -8.73 3.99
C PRO A 142 4.71 -9.58 3.51
N ARG A 143 4.89 -10.90 3.45
CA ARG A 143 3.86 -11.82 2.95
C ARG A 143 2.52 -11.72 3.66
N TRP A 144 2.52 -11.47 4.96
CA TRP A 144 1.28 -11.35 5.74
C TRP A 144 0.42 -10.14 5.31
N MET A 145 1.04 -9.05 4.84
CA MET A 145 0.30 -7.90 4.29
C MET A 145 -0.41 -8.25 2.99
N TRP A 146 0.21 -9.07 2.13
CA TRP A 146 -0.45 -9.56 0.91
C TRP A 146 -1.65 -10.45 1.22
N TRP A 147 -1.54 -11.31 2.24
CA TRP A 147 -2.68 -12.08 2.73
C TRP A 147 -3.77 -11.16 3.29
N GLY A 148 -3.39 -10.13 4.05
CA GLY A 148 -4.31 -9.11 4.56
C GLY A 148 -5.04 -8.36 3.44
N LEU A 149 -4.32 -7.92 2.41
CA LEU A 149 -4.91 -7.28 1.23
C LEU A 149 -5.89 -8.21 0.52
N SER A 150 -5.50 -9.46 0.29
CA SER A 150 -6.36 -10.45 -0.39
C SER A 150 -7.62 -10.75 0.43
N ALA A 151 -7.49 -10.94 1.72
CA ALA A 151 -8.62 -11.16 2.62
C ALA A 151 -9.55 -9.92 2.67
N GLY A 152 -8.97 -8.72 2.76
CA GLY A 152 -9.71 -7.46 2.72
C GLY A 152 -10.46 -7.27 1.41
N SER A 153 -9.85 -7.56 0.28
CA SER A 153 -10.49 -7.48 -1.04
C SER A 153 -11.65 -8.47 -1.16
N LEU A 154 -11.47 -9.72 -0.72
CA LEU A 154 -12.55 -10.71 -0.71
C LEU A 154 -13.70 -10.27 0.19
N GLY A 155 -13.39 -9.75 1.39
CA GLY A 155 -14.41 -9.18 2.29
C GLY A 155 -15.14 -7.99 1.67
N GLY A 156 -14.43 -7.11 0.99
CA GLY A 156 -14.99 -5.97 0.24
C GLY A 156 -15.95 -6.43 -0.86
N ILE A 157 -15.55 -7.40 -1.67
CA ILE A 157 -16.40 -7.97 -2.74
C ILE A 157 -17.66 -8.60 -2.14
N ALA A 158 -17.52 -9.38 -1.07
CA ALA A 158 -18.67 -9.99 -0.40
C ALA A 158 -19.64 -8.93 0.14
N PHE A 159 -19.11 -7.86 0.74
CA PHE A 159 -19.90 -6.72 1.20
C PHE A 159 -20.62 -6.02 0.05
N VAL A 160 -19.94 -5.77 -1.07
CA VAL A 160 -20.53 -5.15 -2.26
C VAL A 160 -21.70 -5.97 -2.80
N ILE A 161 -21.50 -7.29 -2.95
CA ILE A 161 -22.56 -8.20 -3.44
C ILE A 161 -23.76 -8.19 -2.50
N TRP A 162 -23.52 -8.27 -1.20
CA TRP A 162 -24.59 -8.22 -0.20
C TRP A 162 -25.34 -6.89 -0.24
N PHE A 163 -24.63 -5.76 -0.20
CA PHE A 163 -25.22 -4.44 -0.18
C PHE A 163 -25.96 -4.10 -1.48
N LEU A 164 -25.41 -4.52 -2.62
CA LEU A 164 -26.07 -4.38 -3.93
C LEU A 164 -27.40 -5.15 -3.97
N SER A 165 -27.39 -6.39 -3.45
CA SER A 165 -28.61 -7.21 -3.37
C SER A 165 -29.68 -6.52 -2.51
N VAL A 166 -29.30 -5.99 -1.35
CA VAL A 166 -30.20 -5.21 -0.48
C VAL A 166 -30.69 -3.94 -1.18
N SER A 167 -29.81 -3.24 -1.88
CA SER A 167 -30.14 -2.00 -2.58
C SER A 167 -31.22 -2.21 -3.65
N ILE A 168 -31.08 -3.27 -4.45
CA ILE A 168 -32.03 -3.62 -5.51
C ILE A 168 -33.34 -4.16 -4.93
N MET A 169 -33.26 -5.09 -3.96
CA MET A 169 -34.45 -5.79 -3.45
C MET A 169 -35.27 -4.96 -2.47
N THR A 170 -34.65 -4.07 -1.72
CA THR A 170 -35.31 -3.33 -0.65
C THR A 170 -35.65 -1.90 -1.03
N PHE A 171 -34.74 -1.21 -1.74
CA PHE A 171 -34.93 0.22 -2.06
C PHE A 171 -35.32 0.47 -3.51
N GLY A 172 -34.94 -0.43 -4.44
CA GLY A 172 -35.11 -0.23 -5.88
C GLY A 172 -34.35 1.00 -6.40
N LYS A 173 -33.38 1.52 -5.64
CA LYS A 173 -32.59 2.70 -5.96
C LYS A 173 -31.10 2.41 -5.84
N LEU A 174 -30.32 3.07 -6.66
CA LEU A 174 -28.87 2.95 -6.69
C LEU A 174 -28.22 4.29 -6.29
N CYS A 175 -27.22 4.22 -5.43
CA CYS A 175 -26.43 5.37 -5.05
C CYS A 175 -25.21 5.50 -6.00
N PRO A 176 -25.06 6.62 -6.75
CA PRO A 176 -23.97 6.78 -7.72
C PRO A 176 -22.59 6.76 -7.06
N PHE A 177 -22.43 7.36 -5.89
CA PHE A 177 -21.17 7.33 -5.14
C PHE A 177 -20.84 5.94 -4.62
N CYS A 178 -21.86 5.16 -4.21
CA CYS A 178 -21.64 3.76 -3.84
C CYS A 178 -21.13 2.96 -5.06
N MET A 179 -21.66 3.19 -6.25
CA MET A 179 -21.20 2.53 -7.46
C MET A 179 -19.73 2.89 -7.78
N VAL A 180 -19.32 4.14 -7.58
CA VAL A 180 -17.93 4.55 -7.71
C VAL A 180 -17.04 3.79 -6.72
N ILE A 181 -17.43 3.73 -5.45
CA ILE A 181 -16.71 3.00 -4.41
C ILE A 181 -16.56 1.52 -4.76
N TRP A 182 -17.57 0.91 -5.37
CA TRP A 182 -17.56 -0.50 -5.75
C TRP A 182 -16.71 -0.79 -7.00
N SER A 183 -16.44 0.22 -7.81
CA SER A 183 -15.66 0.09 -9.05
C SER A 183 -14.16 0.26 -8.85
N VAL A 184 -13.73 0.80 -7.72
CA VAL A 184 -12.31 1.06 -7.38
C VAL A 184 -11.78 0.09 -6.35
#